data_3fc8fa1cf5e36b3c74c9cfce652119aa
#
_entry.id   3fc8fa1cf5e36b3c74c9cfce652119aa
#
_cell.length_a   1.000
_cell.length_b   1.000
_cell.length_c   1.000
_cell.angle_alpha   90.00
_cell.angle_beta   90.00
_cell.angle_gamma   90.00
#
_symmetry.space_group_name_H-M   'P 1'
#
loop_
_entity.id
_entity.type
_entity.pdbx_description
1 polymer ?
#
loop_
_entity_poly.entity_id
_entity_poly.type
_entity_poly.pdbx_seq_one_letter_code
_entity_poly.pdbx_strand_id
1 'polypeptide(L)'
;MAEQNAVATQQGTQLSVAAQVKSMISQDAVKKKFAEVLGQKAPQFLASITNVVAGSAQLKKCPANSIMSSAFVAATYDLPIDSNLGFAAIVPYNNSKYNPQTRQWEKHPEAQFQMMYKGFIQLAIRSGYYEKMNCSVVYKDELVSYNPITGEVEFVTDFSKCTQRAEGKSENIAGYYAWFKLLTGFRKELFMTTAEVENHARKYSTAYRYDLENNKKGSKWTTDFEAMALKTVIKMLLSKWGILSVDMQRAIQDDQKVYDEDGEGSYGDNQPDIVEAQDPFSNIEQKEEEQQIGGLDLEEVE
;
A
#
# COMPACT_ATOMS: atom_id res chain seq x y z
N MET A 1 -40.09 14.98 52.96
CA MET A 1 -39.46 13.76 52.45
C MET A 1 -39.50 13.86 50.94
N ALA A 2 -38.40 14.22 50.35
CA ALA A 2 -38.25 14.27 48.89
C ALA A 2 -37.19 13.16 48.53
N GLU A 3 -37.67 12.12 47.89
CA GLU A 3 -36.82 11.04 47.36
C GLU A 3 -36.10 11.55 46.13
N GLN A 4 -34.80 11.70 46.18
CA GLN A 4 -33.94 11.94 45.05
C GLN A 4 -33.74 10.62 44.29
N ASN A 5 -34.42 10.45 43.16
CA ASN A 5 -34.14 9.44 42.16
C ASN A 5 -32.81 9.77 41.45
N ALA A 6 -31.74 9.14 41.89
CA ALA A 6 -30.46 9.13 41.16
C ALA A 6 -30.61 8.24 39.94
N VAL A 7 -30.74 8.85 38.77
CA VAL A 7 -30.61 8.16 37.45
C VAL A 7 -29.15 7.81 37.30
N ALA A 8 -28.81 6.55 37.53
CA ALA A 8 -27.49 6.00 37.19
C ALA A 8 -27.36 5.94 35.68
N THR A 9 -26.59 6.87 35.10
CA THR A 9 -26.18 6.84 33.70
C THR A 9 -25.25 5.64 33.53
N GLN A 10 -25.77 4.56 32.93
CA GLN A 10 -24.95 3.44 32.48
C GLN A 10 -24.04 3.95 31.35
N GLN A 11 -22.85 4.37 31.68
CA GLN A 11 -21.76 4.47 30.71
C GLN A 11 -21.43 3.06 30.22
N GLY A 12 -21.95 2.66 29.07
CA GLY A 12 -21.57 1.45 28.41
C GLY A 12 -20.04 1.45 28.20
N THR A 13 -19.36 0.53 28.83
CA THR A 13 -17.91 0.36 28.72
C THR A 13 -17.59 0.04 27.26
N GLN A 14 -17.17 1.06 26.51
CA GLN A 14 -16.79 0.89 25.12
C GLN A 14 -15.59 -0.08 25.06
N LEU A 15 -15.79 -1.23 24.41
CA LEU A 15 -14.76 -2.26 24.25
C LEU A 15 -13.51 -1.66 23.61
N SER A 16 -12.34 -2.03 24.10
CA SER A 16 -11.09 -1.64 23.45
C SER A 16 -11.06 -2.14 22.01
N VAL A 17 -10.38 -1.40 21.11
CA VAL A 17 -10.25 -1.79 19.69
C VAL A 17 -9.71 -3.23 19.55
N ALA A 18 -8.75 -3.61 20.37
CA ALA A 18 -8.25 -4.99 20.38
C ALA A 18 -9.34 -6.02 20.74
N ALA A 19 -10.23 -5.69 21.67
CA ALA A 19 -11.36 -6.54 22.02
C ALA A 19 -12.41 -6.59 20.89
N GLN A 20 -12.66 -5.45 20.24
CA GLN A 20 -13.55 -5.39 19.07
C GLN A 20 -13.02 -6.24 17.90
N VAL A 21 -11.73 -6.10 17.55
CA VAL A 21 -11.07 -6.92 16.51
C VAL A 21 -11.16 -8.41 16.87
N LYS A 22 -10.89 -8.78 18.12
CA LYS A 22 -11.01 -10.17 18.57
C LYS A 22 -12.46 -10.68 18.47
N SER A 23 -13.43 -9.86 18.81
CA SER A 23 -14.86 -10.19 18.66
C SER A 23 -15.23 -10.39 17.17
N MET A 24 -14.77 -9.52 16.27
CA MET A 24 -15.00 -9.66 14.83
C MET A 24 -14.38 -10.94 14.27
N ILE A 25 -13.14 -11.25 14.65
CA ILE A 25 -12.44 -12.48 14.25
C ILE A 25 -13.18 -13.74 14.73
N SER A 26 -13.88 -13.69 15.87
CA SER A 26 -14.62 -14.82 16.39
C SER A 26 -15.90 -15.13 15.62
N GLN A 27 -16.42 -14.17 14.83
CA GLN A 27 -17.64 -14.34 14.04
C GLN A 27 -17.42 -15.35 12.90
N ASP A 28 -18.36 -16.27 12.73
CA ASP A 28 -18.24 -17.33 11.71
C ASP A 28 -18.28 -16.77 10.29
N ALA A 29 -19.00 -15.68 10.04
CA ALA A 29 -19.02 -14.99 8.76
C ALA A 29 -17.62 -14.45 8.39
N VAL A 30 -16.90 -13.85 9.34
CA VAL A 30 -15.54 -13.35 9.14
C VAL A 30 -14.58 -14.50 8.88
N LYS A 31 -14.62 -15.55 9.71
CA LYS A 31 -13.80 -16.76 9.52
C LYS A 31 -14.01 -17.38 8.13
N LYS A 32 -15.27 -17.50 7.70
CA LYS A 32 -15.64 -18.03 6.39
C LYS A 32 -15.05 -17.17 5.26
N LYS A 33 -15.22 -15.85 5.33
CA LYS A 33 -14.68 -14.91 4.33
C LYS A 33 -13.15 -15.02 4.18
N PHE A 34 -12.40 -15.11 5.29
CA PHE A 34 -10.95 -15.33 5.24
C PHE A 34 -10.60 -16.75 4.76
N ALA A 35 -11.39 -17.77 5.09
CA ALA A 35 -11.16 -19.13 4.65
C ALA A 35 -11.40 -19.30 3.14
N GLU A 36 -12.32 -18.56 2.53
CA GLU A 36 -12.56 -18.54 1.09
C GLU A 36 -11.32 -18.06 0.32
N VAL A 37 -10.53 -17.15 0.89
CA VAL A 37 -9.33 -16.59 0.25
C VAL A 37 -8.06 -17.36 0.61
N LEU A 38 -7.88 -17.71 1.89
CA LEU A 38 -6.64 -18.27 2.42
C LEU A 38 -6.70 -19.79 2.65
N GLY A 39 -7.89 -20.41 2.53
CA GLY A 39 -8.07 -21.81 2.83
C GLY A 39 -7.62 -22.18 4.24
N GLN A 40 -6.77 -23.19 4.35
CA GLN A 40 -6.26 -23.69 5.64
C GLN A 40 -5.35 -22.70 6.39
N LYS A 41 -4.85 -21.64 5.73
CA LYS A 41 -4.01 -20.61 6.36
C LYS A 41 -4.82 -19.57 7.15
N ALA A 42 -6.14 -19.50 6.94
CA ALA A 42 -6.99 -18.47 7.53
C ALA A 42 -6.91 -18.39 9.08
N PRO A 43 -6.93 -19.47 9.86
CA PRO A 43 -6.82 -19.37 11.31
C PRO A 43 -5.51 -18.73 11.78
N GLN A 44 -4.38 -19.09 11.15
CA GLN A 44 -3.08 -18.52 11.48
C GLN A 44 -3.03 -17.04 11.11
N PHE A 45 -3.58 -16.65 9.95
CA PHE A 45 -3.64 -15.26 9.52
C PHE A 45 -4.50 -14.41 10.47
N LEU A 46 -5.68 -14.88 10.85
CA LEU A 46 -6.55 -14.20 11.82
C LEU A 46 -5.87 -14.01 13.19
N ALA A 47 -5.10 -15.00 13.64
CA ALA A 47 -4.29 -14.87 14.86
C ALA A 47 -3.22 -13.77 14.70
N SER A 48 -2.59 -13.64 13.51
CA SER A 48 -1.59 -12.61 13.26
C SER A 48 -2.18 -11.19 13.32
N ILE A 49 -3.44 -10.98 12.90
CA ILE A 49 -4.13 -9.68 13.04
C ILE A 49 -4.18 -9.26 14.51
N THR A 50 -4.57 -10.19 15.39
CA THR A 50 -4.64 -9.91 16.83
C THR A 50 -3.28 -9.50 17.39
N ASN A 51 -2.20 -10.17 16.98
CA ASN A 51 -0.84 -9.89 17.42
C ASN A 51 -0.37 -8.51 16.93
N VAL A 52 -0.62 -8.17 15.66
CA VAL A 52 -0.26 -6.87 15.07
C VAL A 52 -0.96 -5.73 15.81
N VAL A 53 -2.25 -5.87 16.08
CA VAL A 53 -3.02 -4.86 16.84
C VAL A 53 -2.52 -4.76 18.28
N ALA A 54 -2.26 -5.89 18.95
CA ALA A 54 -1.74 -5.90 20.31
C ALA A 54 -0.37 -5.19 20.41
N GLY A 55 0.49 -5.34 19.41
CA GLY A 55 1.82 -4.76 19.35
C GLY A 55 1.87 -3.27 19.00
N SER A 56 0.78 -2.67 18.50
CA SER A 56 0.78 -1.28 18.02
C SER A 56 -0.16 -0.38 18.83
N ALA A 57 0.43 0.56 19.59
CA ALA A 57 -0.36 1.56 20.31
C ALA A 57 -1.14 2.51 19.38
N GLN A 58 -0.67 2.71 18.16
CA GLN A 58 -1.31 3.56 17.17
C GLN A 58 -2.48 2.85 16.47
N LEU A 59 -2.36 1.56 16.13
CA LEU A 59 -3.46 0.78 15.57
C LEU A 59 -4.62 0.64 16.57
N LYS A 60 -4.35 0.63 17.86
CA LYS A 60 -5.39 0.65 18.90
C LYS A 60 -6.26 1.91 18.91
N LYS A 61 -5.89 2.94 18.16
CA LYS A 61 -6.68 4.18 17.97
C LYS A 61 -7.50 4.17 16.68
N CYS A 62 -7.24 3.23 15.78
CA CYS A 62 -7.98 3.09 14.53
C CYS A 62 -9.27 2.30 14.74
N PRO A 63 -10.34 2.56 13.97
CA PRO A 63 -11.55 1.74 13.99
C PRO A 63 -11.23 0.27 13.67
N ALA A 64 -11.88 -0.65 14.39
CA ALA A 64 -11.68 -2.09 14.19
C ALA A 64 -12.00 -2.53 12.75
N ASN A 65 -13.02 -1.90 12.13
CA ASN A 65 -13.40 -2.17 10.73
C ASN A 65 -12.26 -1.84 9.75
N SER A 66 -11.61 -0.67 9.88
CA SER A 66 -10.50 -0.29 9.00
C SER A 66 -9.30 -1.26 9.12
N ILE A 67 -9.04 -1.76 10.33
CA ILE A 67 -8.02 -2.78 10.56
C ILE A 67 -8.38 -4.09 9.85
N MET A 68 -9.63 -4.55 10.00
CA MET A 68 -10.10 -5.80 9.39
C MET A 68 -10.13 -5.71 7.87
N SER A 69 -10.57 -4.57 7.30
CA SER A 69 -10.56 -4.34 5.86
C SER A 69 -9.13 -4.35 5.30
N SER A 70 -8.21 -3.63 5.94
CA SER A 70 -6.79 -3.62 5.55
C SER A 70 -6.14 -5.01 5.64
N ALA A 71 -6.49 -5.78 6.69
CA ALA A 71 -6.01 -7.15 6.85
C ALA A 71 -6.60 -8.08 5.76
N PHE A 72 -7.85 -7.87 5.38
CA PHE A 72 -8.48 -8.65 4.33
C PHE A 72 -7.84 -8.40 2.95
N VAL A 73 -7.47 -7.14 2.65
CA VAL A 73 -6.69 -6.83 1.44
C VAL A 73 -5.37 -7.60 1.42
N ALA A 74 -4.62 -7.62 2.52
CA ALA A 74 -3.39 -8.43 2.61
C ALA A 74 -3.65 -9.93 2.41
N ALA A 75 -4.79 -10.44 2.93
CA ALA A 75 -5.20 -11.83 2.76
C ALA A 75 -5.47 -12.18 1.29
N THR A 76 -6.09 -11.28 0.52
CA THR A 76 -6.35 -11.52 -0.92
C THR A 76 -5.07 -11.73 -1.73
N TYR A 77 -3.94 -11.18 -1.25
CA TYR A 77 -2.62 -11.39 -1.86
C TYR A 77 -1.82 -12.53 -1.21
N ASP A 78 -2.41 -13.24 -0.24
CA ASP A 78 -1.71 -14.26 0.57
C ASP A 78 -0.36 -13.73 1.09
N LEU A 79 -0.35 -12.51 1.64
CA LEU A 79 0.83 -11.86 2.18
C LEU A 79 0.73 -11.73 3.70
N PRO A 80 1.78 -12.16 4.45
CA PRO A 80 1.81 -11.98 5.89
C PRO A 80 1.88 -10.50 6.26
N ILE A 81 1.13 -10.11 7.28
CA ILE A 81 1.01 -8.72 7.77
C ILE A 81 1.98 -8.39 8.91
N ASP A 82 2.84 -9.31 9.29
CA ASP A 82 3.90 -9.04 10.26
C ASP A 82 4.95 -8.11 9.64
N SER A 83 5.05 -6.89 10.17
CA SER A 83 5.97 -5.87 9.67
C SER A 83 7.44 -6.30 9.71
N ASN A 84 7.82 -7.22 10.61
CA ASN A 84 9.18 -7.75 10.68
C ASN A 84 9.54 -8.62 9.46
N LEU A 85 8.55 -9.23 8.82
CA LEU A 85 8.76 -10.01 7.61
C LEU A 85 8.94 -9.13 6.37
N GLY A 86 8.34 -7.91 6.35
CA GLY A 86 8.51 -6.93 5.30
C GLY A 86 7.77 -7.23 4.00
N PHE A 87 6.70 -8.04 4.03
CA PHE A 87 5.85 -8.31 2.86
C PHE A 87 4.67 -7.35 2.76
N ALA A 88 3.93 -7.21 3.84
CA ALA A 88 2.82 -6.28 3.97
C ALA A 88 2.77 -5.73 5.39
N ALA A 89 2.15 -4.57 5.56
CA ALA A 89 1.93 -3.96 6.87
C ALA A 89 0.53 -3.32 6.93
N ILE A 90 -0.05 -3.32 8.11
CA ILE A 90 -1.21 -2.49 8.45
C ILE A 90 -0.66 -1.25 9.16
N VAL A 91 -0.82 -0.08 8.56
CA VAL A 91 -0.23 1.18 9.03
C VAL A 91 -1.33 2.14 9.45
N PRO A 92 -1.26 2.72 10.66
CA PRO A 92 -2.19 3.76 11.07
C PRO A 92 -1.92 5.03 10.25
N TYR A 93 -2.98 5.62 9.75
CA TYR A 93 -2.97 6.84 8.97
C TYR A 93 -4.01 7.82 9.50
N ASN A 94 -3.67 9.12 9.57
CA ASN A 94 -4.62 10.15 9.97
C ASN A 94 -5.30 10.72 8.72
N ASN A 95 -6.49 10.21 8.42
CA ASN A 95 -7.31 10.75 7.35
C ASN A 95 -8.01 12.03 7.80
N SER A 96 -8.07 13.03 6.92
CA SER A 96 -8.78 14.29 7.22
C SER A 96 -10.16 14.22 6.56
N LYS A 97 -11.22 14.17 7.38
CA LYS A 97 -12.61 14.23 6.91
C LYS A 97 -13.23 15.56 7.29
N TYR A 98 -13.94 16.18 6.33
CA TYR A 98 -14.70 17.40 6.62
C TYR A 98 -15.96 17.05 7.41
N ASN A 99 -16.12 17.63 8.59
CA ASN A 99 -17.32 17.50 9.40
C ASN A 99 -18.30 18.65 9.06
N PRO A 100 -19.44 18.37 8.40
CA PRO A 100 -20.40 19.40 8.02
C PRO A 100 -21.06 20.10 9.22
N GLN A 101 -21.12 19.43 10.37
CA GLN A 101 -21.75 19.94 11.59
C GLN A 101 -20.85 20.95 12.30
N THR A 102 -19.54 20.64 12.42
CA THR A 102 -18.56 21.54 13.03
C THR A 102 -17.94 22.51 12.02
N ARG A 103 -18.14 22.28 10.69
CA ARG A 103 -17.52 22.99 9.58
C ARG A 103 -15.99 23.00 9.65
N GLN A 104 -15.42 21.94 10.19
CA GLN A 104 -13.96 21.79 10.35
C GLN A 104 -13.48 20.49 9.75
N TRP A 105 -12.21 20.46 9.36
CA TRP A 105 -11.52 19.24 8.99
C TRP A 105 -11.06 18.53 10.25
N GLU A 106 -11.59 17.35 10.49
CA GLU A 106 -11.25 16.50 11.63
C GLU A 106 -10.34 15.38 11.19
N LYS A 107 -9.33 15.08 12.02
CA LYS A 107 -8.40 13.97 11.78
C LYS A 107 -8.96 12.69 12.39
N HIS A 108 -9.22 11.71 11.56
CA HIS A 108 -9.66 10.38 11.97
C HIS A 108 -8.52 9.39 11.72
N PRO A 109 -8.03 8.71 12.76
CA PRO A 109 -7.05 7.64 12.56
C PRO A 109 -7.75 6.44 11.90
N GLU A 110 -7.20 5.98 10.79
CA GLU A 110 -7.67 4.81 10.05
C GLU A 110 -6.51 3.87 9.77
N ALA A 111 -6.78 2.57 9.71
CA ALA A 111 -5.78 1.60 9.32
C ALA A 111 -5.73 1.50 7.78
N GLN A 112 -4.52 1.40 7.25
CA GLN A 112 -4.25 1.35 5.81
C GLN A 112 -3.39 0.13 5.51
N PHE A 113 -3.75 -0.61 4.47
CA PHE A 113 -2.88 -1.64 3.91
C PHE A 113 -1.71 -0.98 3.18
N GLN A 114 -0.50 -1.46 3.44
CA GLN A 114 0.69 -1.08 2.69
C GLN A 114 1.45 -2.31 2.24
N MET A 115 1.64 -2.42 0.93
CA MET A 115 2.56 -3.38 0.33
C MET A 115 3.99 -2.93 0.61
N MET A 116 4.83 -3.84 1.11
CA MET A 116 6.25 -3.59 1.31
C MET A 116 7.07 -4.11 0.11
N TYR A 117 8.35 -3.75 0.01
CA TYR A 117 9.13 -4.11 -1.18
C TYR A 117 9.24 -5.63 -1.42
N LYS A 118 9.33 -6.42 -0.34
CA LYS A 118 9.33 -7.89 -0.45
C LYS A 118 7.98 -8.44 -0.93
N GLY A 119 6.88 -7.76 -0.66
CA GLY A 119 5.55 -8.12 -1.17
C GLY A 119 5.48 -8.01 -2.69
N PHE A 120 5.97 -6.90 -3.25
CA PHE A 120 6.05 -6.74 -4.71
C PHE A 120 6.92 -7.83 -5.35
N ILE A 121 8.09 -8.14 -4.75
CA ILE A 121 8.96 -9.22 -5.21
C ILE A 121 8.23 -10.56 -5.17
N GLN A 122 7.52 -10.84 -4.07
CA GLN A 122 6.80 -12.10 -3.90
C GLN A 122 5.69 -12.29 -4.95
N LEU A 123 4.91 -11.24 -5.24
CA LEU A 123 3.88 -11.31 -6.28
C LEU A 123 4.50 -11.47 -7.67
N ALA A 124 5.60 -10.79 -7.96
CA ALA A 124 6.32 -10.96 -9.20
C ALA A 124 6.81 -12.40 -9.39
N ILE A 125 7.44 -12.99 -8.37
CA ILE A 125 7.89 -14.39 -8.41
C ILE A 125 6.72 -15.36 -8.61
N ARG A 126 5.61 -15.17 -7.88
CA ARG A 126 4.40 -16.02 -7.98
C ARG A 126 3.74 -15.96 -9.36
N SER A 127 3.90 -14.86 -10.10
CA SER A 127 3.36 -14.73 -11.45
C SER A 127 3.98 -15.71 -12.45
N GLY A 128 5.18 -16.25 -12.15
CA GLY A 128 5.89 -17.22 -12.99
C GLY A 128 6.58 -16.63 -14.22
N TYR A 129 6.55 -15.31 -14.44
CA TYR A 129 7.17 -14.68 -15.62
C TYR A 129 8.62 -14.23 -15.39
N TYR A 130 9.06 -14.11 -14.15
CA TYR A 130 10.36 -13.57 -13.79
C TYR A 130 11.38 -14.70 -13.56
N GLU A 131 12.46 -14.71 -14.34
CA GLU A 131 13.59 -15.64 -14.18
C GLU A 131 14.42 -15.25 -12.95
N LYS A 132 14.75 -13.97 -12.84
CA LYS A 132 15.56 -13.40 -11.76
C LYS A 132 15.14 -11.97 -11.48
N MET A 133 15.26 -11.54 -10.25
CA MET A 133 15.11 -10.15 -9.84
C MET A 133 15.84 -9.85 -8.55
N ASN A 134 16.19 -8.59 -8.34
CA ASN A 134 16.76 -8.12 -7.08
C ASN A 134 16.42 -6.64 -6.86
N CYS A 135 16.46 -6.23 -5.60
CA CYS A 135 16.37 -4.85 -5.17
C CYS A 135 17.35 -4.62 -4.03
N SER A 136 18.24 -3.65 -4.16
CA SER A 136 19.35 -3.45 -3.23
C SER A 136 19.74 -1.98 -3.11
N VAL A 137 20.32 -1.65 -1.97
CA VAL A 137 21.08 -0.40 -1.76
C VAL A 137 22.39 -0.50 -2.54
N VAL A 138 22.85 0.61 -3.12
CA VAL A 138 24.12 0.74 -3.82
C VAL A 138 24.98 1.76 -3.07
N TYR A 139 26.21 1.38 -2.73
CA TYR A 139 27.18 2.24 -2.07
C TYR A 139 28.06 2.96 -3.09
N LYS A 140 28.66 4.09 -2.70
CA LYS A 140 29.45 4.94 -3.59
C LYS A 140 30.67 4.23 -4.17
N ASP A 141 31.28 3.33 -3.40
CA ASP A 141 32.44 2.54 -3.84
C ASP A 141 32.05 1.33 -4.74
N GLU A 142 30.77 1.07 -4.92
CA GLU A 142 30.24 0.01 -5.80
C GLU A 142 29.81 0.55 -7.17
N LEU A 143 29.53 1.85 -7.28
CA LEU A 143 29.01 2.48 -8.48
C LEU A 143 30.17 3.09 -9.30
N VAL A 144 30.28 2.68 -10.59
CA VAL A 144 31.23 3.27 -11.53
C VAL A 144 30.58 4.44 -12.28
N SER A 145 29.42 4.19 -12.91
CA SER A 145 28.72 5.22 -13.67
C SER A 145 27.21 4.99 -13.71
N TYR A 146 26.47 6.06 -13.93
CA TYR A 146 25.03 6.04 -14.17
C TYR A 146 24.64 7.06 -15.22
N ASN A 147 23.95 6.62 -16.27
CA ASN A 147 23.40 7.47 -17.31
C ASN A 147 21.87 7.57 -17.13
N PRO A 148 21.34 8.70 -16.63
CA PRO A 148 19.90 8.84 -16.38
C PRO A 148 19.04 8.86 -17.66
N ILE A 149 19.66 9.10 -18.85
CA ILE A 149 18.93 9.13 -20.12
C ILE A 149 18.70 7.71 -20.66
N THR A 150 19.76 6.88 -20.67
CA THR A 150 19.66 5.49 -21.15
C THR A 150 19.18 4.55 -20.03
N GLY A 151 19.38 4.94 -18.78
CA GLY A 151 19.12 4.14 -17.59
C GLY A 151 20.19 3.06 -17.36
N GLU A 152 21.34 3.16 -18.06
CA GLU A 152 22.46 2.24 -17.89
C GLU A 152 23.20 2.52 -16.61
N VAL A 153 23.51 1.46 -15.86
CA VAL A 153 24.26 1.50 -14.61
C VAL A 153 25.44 0.56 -14.71
N GLU A 154 26.61 1.07 -14.37
CA GLU A 154 27.83 0.29 -14.34
C GLU A 154 28.35 0.16 -12.91
N PHE A 155 28.62 -1.05 -12.50
CA PHE A 155 29.14 -1.37 -11.18
C PHE A 155 30.60 -1.83 -11.28
N VAL A 156 31.34 -1.71 -10.18
CA VAL A 156 32.70 -2.27 -10.09
C VAL A 156 32.65 -3.79 -10.33
N THR A 157 33.69 -4.31 -10.95
CA THR A 157 33.82 -5.75 -11.21
C THR A 157 34.43 -6.49 -10.02
N ASP A 158 35.25 -5.84 -9.22
CA ASP A 158 35.92 -6.40 -8.04
C ASP A 158 35.35 -5.79 -6.74
N PHE A 159 34.31 -6.41 -6.22
CA PHE A 159 33.67 -6.01 -4.96
C PHE A 159 34.54 -6.28 -3.73
N SER A 160 35.66 -7.00 -3.84
CA SER A 160 36.55 -7.24 -2.68
C SER A 160 37.17 -5.96 -2.14
N LYS A 161 37.23 -4.91 -2.95
CA LYS A 161 37.74 -3.59 -2.58
C LYS A 161 36.68 -2.65 -2.00
N CYS A 162 35.40 -3.03 -2.07
CA CYS A 162 34.30 -2.23 -1.54
C CYS A 162 34.13 -2.50 -0.05
N THR A 163 34.30 -1.48 0.77
CA THR A 163 34.21 -1.59 2.24
C THR A 163 32.98 -0.90 2.82
N GLN A 164 32.40 0.04 2.10
CA GLN A 164 31.31 0.91 2.60
C GLN A 164 30.04 0.12 2.94
N ARG A 165 29.76 -0.98 2.22
CA ARG A 165 28.66 -1.89 2.53
C ARG A 165 28.80 -2.53 3.90
N ALA A 166 30.01 -2.93 4.27
CA ALA A 166 30.30 -3.52 5.58
C ALA A 166 30.23 -2.47 6.70
N GLU A 167 30.54 -1.21 6.40
CA GLU A 167 30.40 -0.10 7.35
C GLU A 167 28.94 0.23 7.64
N GLY A 168 28.04 0.04 6.67
CA GLY A 168 26.60 0.26 6.82
C GLY A 168 26.19 1.71 7.06
N LYS A 169 27.01 2.68 6.66
CA LYS A 169 26.72 4.10 6.86
C LYS A 169 25.85 4.66 5.76
N SER A 170 24.75 5.31 6.14
CA SER A 170 23.79 5.87 5.19
C SER A 170 24.36 6.98 4.31
N GLU A 171 25.35 7.76 4.81
CA GLU A 171 26.03 8.79 4.03
C GLU A 171 26.85 8.23 2.85
N ASN A 172 27.18 6.95 2.89
CA ASN A 172 27.92 6.26 1.83
C ASN A 172 27.00 5.66 0.75
N ILE A 173 25.69 5.77 0.91
CA ILE A 173 24.71 5.26 -0.08
C ILE A 173 24.70 6.20 -1.29
N ALA A 174 25.01 5.65 -2.48
CA ALA A 174 24.87 6.33 -3.77
C ALA A 174 23.40 6.40 -4.21
N GLY A 175 22.68 5.32 -3.99
CA GLY A 175 21.29 5.22 -4.39
C GLY A 175 20.71 3.80 -4.20
N TYR A 176 19.61 3.57 -4.89
CA TYR A 176 18.81 2.36 -4.79
C TYR A 176 18.60 1.78 -6.19
N TYR A 177 18.79 0.48 -6.31
CA TYR A 177 18.79 -0.21 -7.57
C TYR A 177 17.83 -1.40 -7.52
N ALA A 178 17.03 -1.55 -8.56
CA ALA A 178 16.22 -2.73 -8.79
C ALA A 178 16.37 -3.19 -10.24
N TRP A 179 16.32 -4.51 -10.46
CA TRP A 179 16.34 -5.09 -11.78
C TRP A 179 15.58 -6.40 -11.81
N PHE A 180 15.14 -6.76 -12.99
CA PHE A 180 14.60 -8.07 -13.26
C PHE A 180 15.01 -8.58 -14.64
N LYS A 181 14.91 -9.91 -14.81
CA LYS A 181 14.99 -10.60 -16.09
C LYS A 181 13.79 -11.52 -16.20
N LEU A 182 13.08 -11.42 -17.30
CA LEU A 182 11.95 -12.27 -17.63
C LEU A 182 12.43 -13.58 -18.27
N LEU A 183 11.56 -14.61 -18.23
CA LEU A 183 11.81 -15.87 -18.93
C LEU A 183 11.98 -15.71 -20.46
N THR A 184 11.41 -14.65 -21.04
CA THR A 184 11.60 -14.28 -22.45
C THR A 184 12.99 -13.74 -22.77
N GLY A 185 13.83 -13.51 -21.74
CA GLY A 185 15.15 -12.88 -21.87
C GLY A 185 15.14 -11.36 -21.72
N PHE A 186 13.96 -10.70 -21.72
CA PHE A 186 13.89 -9.24 -21.49
C PHE A 186 14.43 -8.89 -20.11
N ARG A 187 15.36 -7.95 -20.06
CA ARG A 187 15.92 -7.41 -18.81
C ARG A 187 15.66 -5.91 -18.74
N LYS A 188 15.28 -5.45 -17.57
CA LYS A 188 15.19 -4.02 -17.26
C LYS A 188 15.71 -3.75 -15.85
N GLU A 189 16.29 -2.58 -15.70
CA GLU A 189 16.85 -2.09 -14.45
C GLU A 189 16.44 -0.63 -14.24
N LEU A 190 16.41 -0.23 -12.97
CA LEU A 190 16.14 1.14 -12.53
C LEU A 190 17.09 1.45 -11.37
N PHE A 191 17.85 2.52 -11.53
CA PHE A 191 18.63 3.12 -10.46
C PHE A 191 18.05 4.51 -10.16
N MET A 192 17.96 4.84 -8.89
CA MET A 192 17.65 6.18 -8.42
C MET A 192 18.69 6.58 -7.38
N THR A 193 19.29 7.73 -7.56
CA THR A 193 20.17 8.32 -6.56
C THR A 193 19.42 8.60 -5.27
N THR A 194 20.12 8.67 -4.14
CA THR A 194 19.51 9.04 -2.86
C THR A 194 18.76 10.37 -2.94
N ALA A 195 19.30 11.36 -3.68
CA ALA A 195 18.67 12.65 -3.88
C ALA A 195 17.35 12.55 -4.70
N GLU A 196 17.32 11.73 -5.76
CA GLU A 196 16.11 11.50 -6.54
C GLU A 196 15.01 10.82 -5.72
N VAL A 197 15.38 9.83 -4.90
CA VAL A 197 14.44 9.17 -3.98
C VAL A 197 13.92 10.14 -2.93
N GLU A 198 14.78 10.98 -2.37
CA GLU A 198 14.36 12.00 -1.40
C GLU A 198 13.40 13.02 -2.03
N ASN A 199 13.69 13.48 -3.24
CA ASN A 199 12.82 14.37 -3.98
C ASN A 199 11.46 13.71 -4.30
N HIS A 200 11.46 12.42 -4.65
CA HIS A 200 10.24 11.65 -4.82
C HIS A 200 9.44 11.60 -3.51
N ALA A 201 10.09 11.29 -2.39
CA ALA A 201 9.43 11.27 -1.09
C ALA A 201 8.83 12.64 -0.71
N ARG A 202 9.57 13.74 -0.94
CA ARG A 202 9.08 15.12 -0.72
C ARG A 202 7.88 15.45 -1.60
N LYS A 203 7.88 15.00 -2.86
CA LYS A 203 6.78 15.26 -3.80
C LYS A 203 5.52 14.50 -3.44
N TYR A 204 5.63 13.23 -3.08
CA TYR A 204 4.49 12.33 -3.00
C TYR A 204 4.07 11.95 -1.56
N SER A 205 4.84 12.28 -0.53
CA SER A 205 4.48 11.97 0.86
C SER A 205 4.23 13.22 1.68
N THR A 206 2.98 13.51 1.97
CA THR A 206 2.57 14.61 2.86
C THR A 206 3.11 14.40 4.26
N ALA A 207 3.10 13.16 4.76
CA ALA A 207 3.64 12.82 6.07
C ALA A 207 5.15 13.09 6.16
N TYR A 208 5.91 12.84 5.09
CA TYR A 208 7.35 13.15 5.06
C TYR A 208 7.60 14.65 5.03
N ARG A 209 6.85 15.42 4.21
CA ARG A 209 6.93 16.88 4.20
C ARG A 209 6.64 17.46 5.56
N TYR A 210 5.56 17.01 6.19
CA TYR A 210 5.19 17.45 7.54
C TYR A 210 6.30 17.19 8.56
N ASP A 211 6.94 16.01 8.51
CA ASP A 211 8.04 15.66 9.40
C ASP A 211 9.23 16.60 9.21
N LEU A 212 9.60 16.89 7.95
CA LEU A 212 10.72 17.81 7.64
C LEU A 212 10.43 19.24 8.10
N GLU A 213 9.22 19.77 7.84
CA GLU A 213 8.82 21.12 8.20
C GLU A 213 8.71 21.32 9.71
N ASN A 214 8.32 20.28 10.45
CA ASN A 214 8.06 20.35 11.88
C ASN A 214 9.11 19.64 12.74
N ASN A 215 10.19 19.17 12.14
CA ASN A 215 11.25 18.39 12.80
C ASN A 215 10.67 17.20 13.60
N LYS A 216 9.75 16.45 12.96
CA LYS A 216 9.13 15.26 13.52
C LYS A 216 9.72 13.99 12.89
N LYS A 217 9.41 12.86 13.50
CA LYS A 217 9.80 11.51 13.02
C LYS A 217 8.59 10.56 13.09
N GLY A 218 7.51 10.94 12.43
CA GLY A 218 6.25 10.18 12.43
C GLY A 218 6.06 9.28 11.22
N SER A 219 6.62 9.68 10.08
CA SER A 219 6.48 8.94 8.82
C SER A 219 7.49 7.79 8.72
N LYS A 220 7.15 6.80 7.89
CA LYS A 220 8.10 5.72 7.55
C LYS A 220 9.31 6.23 6.76
N TRP A 221 9.15 7.30 6.00
CA TRP A 221 10.27 7.94 5.31
C TRP A 221 11.32 8.53 6.26
N THR A 222 10.94 8.97 7.46
CA THR A 222 11.89 9.49 8.46
C THR A 222 12.43 8.41 9.39
N THR A 223 11.68 7.31 9.60
CA THR A 223 12.08 6.25 10.53
C THR A 223 12.76 5.07 9.85
N ASP A 224 12.47 4.83 8.56
CA ASP A 224 12.97 3.68 7.79
C ASP A 224 13.10 4.06 6.31
N PHE A 225 13.98 5.02 6.03
CA PHE A 225 14.16 5.58 4.68
C PHE A 225 14.54 4.50 3.65
N GLU A 226 15.46 3.61 4.01
CA GLU A 226 15.95 2.58 3.08
C GLU A 226 14.83 1.64 2.62
N ALA A 227 13.98 1.17 3.54
CA ALA A 227 12.86 0.29 3.17
C ALA A 227 11.85 1.00 2.25
N MET A 228 11.60 2.30 2.50
CA MET A 228 10.72 3.10 1.64
C MET A 228 11.35 3.39 0.27
N ALA A 229 12.66 3.63 0.23
CA ALA A 229 13.40 3.81 -1.01
C ALA A 229 13.38 2.54 -1.88
N LEU A 230 13.69 1.37 -1.29
CA LEU A 230 13.61 0.08 -1.98
C LEU A 230 12.20 -0.21 -2.48
N LYS A 231 11.16 0.09 -1.67
CA LYS A 231 9.76 -0.01 -2.09
C LYS A 231 9.48 0.86 -3.31
N THR A 232 9.93 2.10 -3.30
CA THR A 232 9.72 3.06 -4.39
C THR A 232 10.35 2.57 -5.68
N VAL A 233 11.61 2.21 -5.66
CA VAL A 233 12.36 1.78 -6.85
C VAL A 233 11.77 0.51 -7.45
N ILE A 234 11.47 -0.51 -6.63
CA ILE A 234 10.88 -1.77 -7.15
C ILE A 234 9.45 -1.57 -7.66
N LYS A 235 8.63 -0.76 -6.98
CA LYS A 235 7.27 -0.42 -7.44
C LYS A 235 7.33 0.30 -8.78
N MET A 236 8.18 1.32 -8.94
CA MET A 236 8.34 2.06 -10.18
C MET A 236 8.85 1.18 -11.32
N LEU A 237 9.82 0.30 -11.06
CA LEU A 237 10.33 -0.63 -12.06
C LEU A 237 9.23 -1.59 -12.54
N LEU A 238 8.51 -2.21 -11.62
CA LEU A 238 7.47 -3.20 -11.94
C LEU A 238 6.25 -2.56 -12.58
N SER A 239 5.79 -1.40 -12.11
CA SER A 239 4.62 -0.73 -12.67
C SER A 239 4.84 -0.23 -14.10
N LYS A 240 6.08 0.15 -14.45
CA LYS A 240 6.40 0.70 -15.77
C LYS A 240 6.85 -0.37 -16.77
N TRP A 241 7.58 -1.39 -16.33
CA TRP A 241 8.28 -2.33 -17.20
C TRP A 241 8.00 -3.80 -16.90
N GLY A 242 7.42 -4.09 -15.75
CA GLY A 242 7.09 -5.44 -15.34
C GLY A 242 5.86 -6.01 -16.05
N ILE A 243 5.73 -7.33 -16.00
CA ILE A 243 4.47 -7.96 -16.39
C ILE A 243 3.48 -7.78 -15.25
N LEU A 244 2.43 -7.02 -15.52
CA LEU A 244 1.37 -6.77 -14.56
C LEU A 244 0.34 -7.92 -14.63
N SER A 245 0.54 -8.96 -13.82
CA SER A 245 -0.52 -9.93 -13.54
C SER A 245 -1.72 -9.22 -12.87
N VAL A 246 -2.90 -9.84 -12.90
CA VAL A 246 -4.10 -9.26 -12.25
C VAL A 246 -3.83 -8.94 -10.78
N ASP A 247 -3.13 -9.83 -10.07
CA ASP A 247 -2.78 -9.61 -8.67
C ASP A 247 -1.81 -8.43 -8.50
N MET A 248 -0.84 -8.28 -9.40
CA MET A 248 0.10 -7.16 -9.36
C MET A 248 -0.58 -5.82 -9.66
N GLN A 249 -1.50 -5.79 -10.63
CA GLN A 249 -2.28 -4.58 -10.95
C GLN A 249 -3.11 -4.13 -9.75
N ARG A 250 -3.86 -5.06 -9.15
CA ARG A 250 -4.65 -4.79 -7.95
C ARG A 250 -3.77 -4.37 -6.77
N ALA A 251 -2.63 -5.05 -6.56
CA ALA A 251 -1.72 -4.73 -5.48
C ALA A 251 -1.12 -3.32 -5.59
N ILE A 252 -0.81 -2.85 -6.81
CA ILE A 252 -0.37 -1.49 -7.06
C ILE A 252 -1.50 -0.48 -6.77
N GLN A 253 -2.74 -0.81 -7.13
CA GLN A 253 -3.92 0.03 -6.89
C GLN A 253 -4.32 0.07 -5.42
N ASP A 254 -4.24 -1.05 -4.71
CA ASP A 254 -4.66 -1.14 -3.30
C ASP A 254 -3.59 -0.63 -2.33
N ASP A 255 -2.34 -0.50 -2.80
CA ASP A 255 -1.27 0.02 -1.97
C ASP A 255 -1.57 1.47 -1.57
N GLN A 256 -1.71 1.70 -0.26
CA GLN A 256 -2.03 2.99 0.36
C GLN A 256 -3.49 3.46 0.27
N LYS A 257 -4.43 2.61 -0.15
CA LYS A 257 -5.86 2.90 0.00
C LYS A 257 -6.33 2.74 1.44
N VAL A 258 -7.24 3.60 1.84
CA VAL A 258 -8.06 3.46 3.05
C VAL A 258 -9.44 3.00 2.62
N TYR A 259 -9.95 1.95 3.25
CA TYR A 259 -11.26 1.40 2.96
C TYR A 259 -12.24 1.87 4.03
N ASP A 260 -13.37 2.45 3.60
CA ASP A 260 -14.48 2.85 4.50
C ASP A 260 -15.34 1.65 4.93
N GLU A 261 -16.42 1.93 5.66
CA GLU A 261 -17.31 0.90 6.17
C GLU A 261 -18.08 0.17 5.05
N ASP A 262 -18.29 0.83 3.91
CA ASP A 262 -18.98 0.27 2.73
C ASP A 262 -18.01 -0.50 1.82
N GLY A 263 -16.71 -0.47 2.11
CA GLY A 263 -15.65 -1.16 1.37
C GLY A 263 -15.14 -0.37 0.17
N GLU A 264 -15.52 0.91 0.04
CA GLU A 264 -14.96 1.79 -0.98
C GLU A 264 -13.57 2.27 -0.58
N GLY A 265 -12.62 2.15 -1.49
CA GLY A 265 -11.22 2.52 -1.25
C GLY A 265 -10.92 3.92 -1.72
N SER A 266 -10.46 4.79 -0.82
CA SER A 266 -9.97 6.13 -1.13
C SER A 266 -8.48 6.25 -0.81
N TYR A 267 -7.76 7.10 -1.58
CA TYR A 267 -6.36 7.41 -1.28
C TYR A 267 -6.27 8.54 -0.27
N GLY A 268 -5.56 8.32 0.84
CA GLY A 268 -5.39 9.34 1.88
C GLY A 268 -4.53 10.51 1.39
N ASP A 269 -3.27 10.27 1.01
CA ASP A 269 -2.31 11.33 0.66
C ASP A 269 -1.74 11.27 -0.75
N ASN A 270 -1.75 10.11 -1.37
CA ASN A 270 -1.16 9.91 -2.68
C ASN A 270 -2.23 9.38 -3.63
N GLN A 271 -2.73 10.26 -4.50
CA GLN A 271 -3.33 9.77 -5.72
C GLN A 271 -2.22 9.01 -6.48
N PRO A 272 -2.41 7.72 -6.81
CA PRO A 272 -1.49 7.07 -7.72
C PRO A 272 -1.49 7.87 -9.03
N ASP A 273 -0.34 7.91 -9.71
CA ASP A 273 -0.28 8.34 -11.12
C ASP A 273 -1.04 7.28 -12.00
N ILE A 274 -2.29 7.05 -11.67
CA ILE A 274 -3.21 6.28 -12.49
C ILE A 274 -3.70 7.29 -13.53
N VAL A 275 -3.16 7.20 -14.72
CA VAL A 275 -3.89 7.60 -15.91
C VAL A 275 -5.16 6.75 -15.86
N GLU A 276 -6.31 7.34 -15.55
CA GLU A 276 -7.59 6.68 -15.70
C GLU A 276 -7.62 6.16 -17.14
N ALA A 277 -7.41 4.86 -17.30
CA ALA A 277 -7.74 4.21 -18.54
C ALA A 277 -9.26 4.39 -18.67
N GLN A 278 -9.66 5.32 -19.54
CA GLN A 278 -11.06 5.47 -19.91
C GLN A 278 -11.54 4.07 -20.29
N ASP A 279 -12.56 3.60 -19.60
CA ASP A 279 -13.16 2.32 -19.90
C ASP A 279 -13.51 2.29 -21.39
N PRO A 280 -12.83 1.47 -22.23
CA PRO A 280 -13.05 1.44 -23.65
C PRO A 280 -14.47 1.00 -24.03
N PHE A 281 -15.26 0.53 -23.05
CA PHE A 281 -16.62 0.05 -23.22
C PHE A 281 -17.69 1.06 -22.76
N SER A 282 -17.33 2.12 -22.05
CA SER A 282 -18.28 3.15 -21.59
C SER A 282 -19.05 3.85 -22.72
N ASN A 283 -18.54 3.80 -23.97
CA ASN A 283 -19.20 4.36 -25.15
C ASN A 283 -20.07 3.36 -25.90
N ILE A 284 -20.13 2.09 -25.51
CA ILE A 284 -20.94 1.07 -26.22
C ILE A 284 -22.38 1.13 -25.75
N GLU A 285 -22.62 1.28 -24.46
CA GLU A 285 -23.99 1.39 -23.91
C GLU A 285 -24.71 2.65 -24.38
N GLN A 286 -24.00 3.78 -24.51
CA GLN A 286 -24.61 5.02 -25.03
C GLN A 286 -24.98 4.95 -26.52
N LYS A 287 -24.26 4.17 -27.33
CA LYS A 287 -24.60 3.98 -28.75
C LYS A 287 -25.77 3.03 -28.97
N GLU A 288 -26.01 2.08 -28.09
CA GLU A 288 -27.17 1.20 -28.17
C GLU A 288 -28.46 1.91 -27.74
N GLU A 289 -28.41 2.84 -26.75
CA GLU A 289 -29.55 3.66 -26.37
C GLU A 289 -29.90 4.71 -27.45
N GLU A 290 -28.92 5.35 -28.11
CA GLU A 290 -29.18 6.29 -29.21
C GLU A 290 -29.74 5.61 -30.46
N GLN A 291 -29.41 4.34 -30.73
CA GLN A 291 -29.99 3.57 -31.83
C GLN A 291 -31.40 3.06 -31.56
N GLN A 292 -31.81 2.87 -30.31
CA GLN A 292 -33.16 2.50 -29.94
C GLN A 292 -34.13 3.70 -29.94
N ILE A 293 -33.65 4.92 -29.73
CA ILE A 293 -34.47 6.15 -29.75
C ILE A 293 -34.65 6.70 -31.17
N GLY A 294 -33.69 6.44 -32.07
CA GLY A 294 -33.73 6.90 -33.47
C GLY A 294 -34.58 6.04 -34.42
N GLY A 295 -35.18 4.95 -33.96
CA GLY A 295 -35.95 3.98 -34.76
C GLY A 295 -37.45 4.10 -34.68
N LEU A 296 -38.02 5.10 -34.00
CA LEU A 296 -39.44 5.29 -33.81
C LEU A 296 -39.92 6.66 -34.33
N ASP A 297 -39.76 6.91 -35.58
CA ASP A 297 -40.56 7.92 -36.29
C ASP A 297 -40.33 7.72 -37.80
N LEU A 298 -41.36 7.16 -38.49
CA LEU A 298 -41.75 7.40 -39.87
C LEU A 298 -42.48 6.20 -40.43
N GLU A 299 -43.76 6.04 -40.02
CA GLU A 299 -44.80 5.46 -40.91
C GLU A 299 -46.17 5.82 -40.30
N GLU A 300 -46.67 6.96 -40.73
CA GLU A 300 -48.09 7.22 -40.91
C GLU A 300 -48.22 8.58 -41.61
N VAL A 301 -48.35 8.57 -42.94
CA VAL A 301 -49.24 9.47 -43.72
C VAL A 301 -49.30 8.93 -45.16
N GLU A 302 -50.52 8.50 -45.51
CA GLU A 302 -51.14 8.17 -46.81
C GLU A 302 -50.90 6.79 -47.41
#